data_103b7a41e429403b46ae80fd9b92396a
#
_entry.id   103b7a41e429403b46ae80fd9b92396a
#
_cell.length_a   1.000
_cell.length_b   1.000
_cell.length_c   1.000
_cell.angle_alpha   90.00
_cell.angle_beta   90.00
_cell.angle_gamma   90.00
#
_symmetry.space_group_name_H-M   'P 1'
#
loop_
_entity.id
_entity.type
_entity.pdbx_description
1 polymer ?
#
loop_
_entity_poly.entity_id
_entity_poly.type
_entity_poly.pdbx_seq_one_letter_code
_entity_poly.pdbx_strand_id
1 'polypeptide(L)'
;MRSEYPKRVSAVDLLVVGAGISGITAAQAARQSGLRVQVVDRGRRPGGRMASRRLRETGTPHDGRVVDYGASYFTVSDPDFRALVDSMVEAGIVRPWTDTFHVHNEGSMVGVKTGPMRYAAPGGLRSIVEHLASGIEXX
;
A
#
# COMPACT_ATOMS: atom_id res chain seq x y z
N MET A 1 -40.29 2.93 -24.80
CA MET A 1 -39.41 2.89 -23.62
C MET A 1 -38.29 1.88 -23.88
N ARG A 2 -37.11 2.37 -24.15
CA ARG A 2 -35.96 1.47 -24.40
C ARG A 2 -35.41 1.03 -23.05
N SER A 3 -35.51 -0.26 -22.78
CA SER A 3 -34.87 -0.85 -21.61
C SER A 3 -33.35 -0.76 -21.80
N GLU A 4 -32.70 0.14 -21.07
CA GLU A 4 -31.25 0.16 -21.05
C GLU A 4 -30.78 -0.98 -20.16
N TYR A 5 -30.53 -2.12 -20.77
CA TYR A 5 -29.81 -3.18 -20.06
C TYR A 5 -28.41 -2.65 -19.74
N PRO A 6 -27.95 -2.85 -18.52
CA PRO A 6 -26.59 -2.45 -18.18
C PRO A 6 -25.63 -3.13 -19.18
N LYS A 7 -24.63 -2.36 -19.61
CA LYS A 7 -23.56 -2.89 -20.47
C LYS A 7 -23.06 -4.20 -19.87
N ARG A 8 -22.97 -5.22 -20.69
CA ARG A 8 -22.43 -6.52 -20.26
C ARG A 8 -21.10 -6.28 -19.57
N VAL A 9 -21.06 -6.55 -18.28
CA VAL A 9 -19.80 -6.60 -17.57
C VAL A 9 -18.98 -7.70 -18.24
N SER A 10 -17.81 -7.37 -18.72
CA SER A 10 -16.94 -8.37 -19.34
C SER A 10 -16.69 -9.47 -18.31
N ALA A 11 -16.92 -10.71 -18.71
CA ALA A 11 -16.75 -11.85 -17.80
C ALA A 11 -15.31 -11.88 -17.28
N VAL A 12 -15.15 -12.00 -15.97
CA VAL A 12 -13.84 -12.17 -15.36
C VAL A 12 -13.74 -13.58 -14.79
N ASP A 13 -12.52 -14.06 -14.69
CA ASP A 13 -12.26 -15.39 -14.12
C ASP A 13 -12.17 -15.29 -12.60
N LEU A 14 -11.77 -14.11 -12.09
CA LEU A 14 -11.63 -13.89 -10.66
C LEU A 14 -12.06 -12.46 -10.32
N LEU A 15 -12.95 -12.33 -9.35
CA LEU A 15 -13.31 -11.05 -8.75
C LEU A 15 -12.68 -10.98 -7.36
N VAL A 16 -11.85 -9.98 -7.11
CA VAL A 16 -11.23 -9.76 -5.81
C VAL A 16 -11.95 -8.60 -5.13
N VAL A 17 -12.45 -8.85 -3.93
CA VAL A 17 -13.13 -7.82 -3.15
C VAL A 17 -12.19 -7.30 -2.09
N GLY A 18 -11.78 -6.04 -2.23
CA GLY A 18 -10.83 -5.38 -1.34
C GLY A 18 -9.51 -5.08 -2.04
N ALA A 19 -9.17 -3.81 -2.14
CA ALA A 19 -7.95 -3.33 -2.80
C ALA A 19 -6.86 -2.95 -1.79
N GLY A 20 -6.78 -3.67 -0.68
CA GLY A 20 -5.63 -3.58 0.22
C GLY A 20 -4.47 -4.41 -0.32
N ILE A 21 -3.38 -4.47 0.43
CA ILE A 21 -2.16 -5.14 -0.03
C ILE A 21 -2.43 -6.62 -0.36
N SER A 22 -3.24 -7.30 0.43
CA SER A 22 -3.55 -8.72 0.20
C SER A 22 -4.33 -8.93 -1.09
N GLY A 23 -5.40 -8.14 -1.29
CA GLY A 23 -6.23 -8.26 -2.49
C GLY A 23 -5.44 -7.91 -3.75
N ILE A 24 -4.66 -6.85 -3.71
CA ILE A 24 -3.85 -6.46 -4.87
C ILE A 24 -2.77 -7.50 -5.17
N THR A 25 -2.13 -8.07 -4.14
CA THR A 25 -1.13 -9.11 -4.36
C THR A 25 -1.75 -10.36 -4.96
N ALA A 26 -2.92 -10.76 -4.45
CA ALA A 26 -3.65 -11.91 -5.00
C ALA A 26 -4.07 -11.66 -6.46
N ALA A 27 -4.54 -10.45 -6.74
CA ALA A 27 -4.96 -10.08 -8.11
C ALA A 27 -3.78 -10.12 -9.08
N GLN A 28 -2.61 -9.62 -8.66
CA GLN A 28 -1.42 -9.66 -9.50
C GLN A 28 -0.98 -11.11 -9.77
N ALA A 29 -0.98 -11.96 -8.75
CA ALA A 29 -0.60 -13.35 -8.93
C ALA A 29 -1.55 -14.07 -9.89
N ALA A 30 -2.85 -13.84 -9.74
CA ALA A 30 -3.85 -14.43 -10.64
C ALA A 30 -3.67 -13.94 -12.08
N ARG A 31 -3.42 -12.64 -12.24
CA ARG A 31 -3.22 -12.05 -13.55
C ARG A 31 -1.97 -12.62 -14.22
N GLN A 32 -0.89 -12.79 -13.45
CA GLN A 32 0.34 -13.40 -13.96
C GLN A 32 0.13 -14.86 -14.37
N SER A 33 -0.88 -15.52 -13.82
CA SER A 33 -1.28 -16.87 -14.20
C SER A 33 -2.22 -16.92 -15.41
N GLY A 34 -2.50 -15.76 -16.00
CA GLY A 34 -3.32 -15.68 -17.21
C GLY A 34 -4.81 -15.49 -16.97
N LEU A 35 -5.22 -15.27 -15.71
CA LEU A 35 -6.64 -15.06 -15.41
C LEU A 35 -7.05 -13.62 -15.66
N ARG A 36 -8.30 -13.44 -16.10
CA ARG A 36 -8.92 -12.13 -16.21
C ARG A 36 -9.40 -11.74 -14.81
N VAL A 37 -8.84 -10.67 -14.26
CA VAL A 37 -9.08 -10.31 -12.86
C VAL A 37 -9.67 -8.91 -12.80
N GLN A 38 -10.64 -8.75 -11.90
CA GLN A 38 -11.15 -7.44 -11.54
C GLN A 38 -11.08 -7.29 -10.03
N VAL A 39 -10.67 -6.11 -9.57
CA VAL A 39 -10.67 -5.78 -8.14
C VAL A 39 -11.74 -4.73 -7.89
N VAL A 40 -12.52 -4.92 -6.84
CA VAL A 40 -13.52 -3.92 -6.41
C VAL A 40 -13.25 -3.56 -4.96
N ASP A 41 -13.46 -2.29 -4.63
CA ASP A 41 -13.27 -1.80 -3.27
C ASP A 41 -14.27 -0.67 -3.01
N ARG A 42 -14.69 -0.55 -1.77
CA ARG A 42 -15.60 0.55 -1.38
C ARG A 42 -14.88 1.90 -1.37
N GLY A 43 -13.56 1.88 -1.25
CA GLY A 43 -12.75 3.10 -1.26
C GLY A 43 -12.44 3.56 -2.66
N ARG A 44 -12.12 4.83 -2.80
CA ARG A 44 -11.82 5.42 -4.11
C ARG A 44 -10.39 5.12 -4.58
N ARG A 45 -9.54 4.65 -3.68
CA ARG A 45 -8.15 4.36 -3.99
C ARG A 45 -7.72 3.09 -3.27
N PRO A 46 -6.84 2.29 -3.87
CA PRO A 46 -6.31 1.13 -3.16
C PRO A 46 -5.49 1.54 -1.94
N GLY A 47 -5.26 0.61 -1.04
CA GLY A 47 -4.42 0.85 0.13
C GLY A 47 -4.87 0.15 1.39
N GLY A 48 -6.18 0.12 1.64
CA GLY A 48 -6.69 -0.52 2.86
C GLY A 48 -6.02 0.04 4.12
N ARG A 49 -5.51 -0.84 4.96
CA ARG A 49 -4.81 -0.43 6.20
C ARG A 49 -3.43 0.20 5.97
N MET A 50 -2.96 0.23 4.73
CA MET A 50 -1.77 0.99 4.34
C MET A 50 -2.13 2.36 3.76
N ALA A 51 -3.33 2.84 4.05
CA ALA A 51 -3.81 4.11 3.51
C ALA A 51 -2.99 5.29 4.03
N SER A 52 -2.75 6.24 3.14
CA SER A 52 -2.10 7.51 3.46
C SER A 52 -2.99 8.66 2.97
N ARG A 53 -2.73 9.84 3.46
CA ARG A 53 -3.48 11.02 3.01
C ARG A 53 -2.52 12.21 2.89
N ARG A 54 -2.87 13.10 1.98
CA ARG A 54 -2.15 14.35 1.84
C ARG A 54 -2.81 15.40 2.72
N LEU A 55 -2.01 16.07 3.54
CA LEU A 55 -2.51 17.15 4.39
C LEU A 55 -2.87 18.33 3.52
N ARG A 56 -4.05 18.90 3.74
CA ARG A 56 -4.53 20.05 2.99
C ARG A 56 -5.21 21.03 3.94
N GLU A 57 -4.99 22.32 3.67
CA GLU A 57 -5.67 23.40 4.39
C GLU A 57 -5.46 23.34 5.91
N THR A 58 -4.27 22.93 6.33
CA THR A 58 -3.94 22.85 7.76
C THR A 58 -3.55 24.22 8.33
N GLY A 59 -3.19 25.18 7.46
CA GLY A 59 -2.66 26.46 7.91
C GLY A 59 -1.26 26.37 8.49
N THR A 60 -0.53 25.29 8.21
CA THR A 60 0.81 25.03 8.72
C THR A 60 1.78 24.75 7.58
N PRO A 61 3.10 24.77 7.86
CA PRO A 61 4.09 24.39 6.83
C PRO A 61 3.98 22.91 6.39
N HIS A 62 3.09 22.12 6.98
CA HIS A 62 2.93 20.72 6.63
C HIS A 62 1.93 20.49 5.50
N ASP A 63 1.30 21.56 5.01
CA ASP A 63 0.40 21.41 3.85
C ASP A 63 1.14 20.77 2.68
N GLY A 64 0.49 19.81 2.03
CA GLY A 64 1.07 19.06 0.93
C GLY A 64 1.83 17.82 1.34
N ARG A 65 2.15 17.68 2.61
CA ARG A 65 2.84 16.48 3.11
C ARG A 65 1.91 15.28 3.10
N VAL A 66 2.48 14.11 2.82
CA VAL A 66 1.74 12.84 2.88
C VAL A 66 2.03 12.20 4.24
N VAL A 67 0.97 11.75 4.89
CA VAL A 67 1.09 11.07 6.17
C VAL A 67 0.38 9.73 6.11
N ASP A 68 0.97 8.74 6.76
CA ASP A 68 0.35 7.44 6.95
C ASP A 68 -0.51 7.50 8.21
N TYR A 69 -1.77 7.11 8.09
CA TYR A 69 -2.66 7.08 9.24
C TYR A 69 -3.09 5.67 9.61
N GLY A 70 -2.59 4.69 8.89
CA GLY A 70 -2.71 3.28 9.21
C GLY A 70 -1.33 2.76 9.58
N ALA A 71 -0.83 1.78 8.82
CA ALA A 71 0.52 1.29 9.01
C ALA A 71 1.53 2.39 8.61
N SER A 72 2.59 2.53 9.38
CA SER A 72 3.60 3.57 9.15
C SER A 72 4.92 3.00 8.62
N TYR A 73 5.14 1.71 8.77
CA TYR A 73 6.35 1.05 8.29
C TYR A 73 6.09 -0.45 8.19
N PHE A 74 7.06 -1.15 7.62
CA PHE A 74 7.05 -2.62 7.61
C PHE A 74 8.47 -3.14 7.75
N THR A 75 8.60 -4.41 8.09
CA THR A 75 9.88 -5.11 8.17
C THR A 75 9.87 -6.26 7.16
N VAL A 76 11.03 -6.81 6.89
CA VAL A 76 11.21 -7.83 5.86
C VAL A 76 12.00 -8.99 6.44
N SER A 77 11.43 -10.20 6.38
CA SER A 77 12.13 -11.40 6.82
C SER A 77 12.10 -12.52 5.77
N ASP A 78 11.10 -12.53 4.91
CA ASP A 78 10.95 -13.55 3.88
C ASP A 78 11.84 -13.22 2.67
N PRO A 79 12.61 -14.19 2.13
CA PRO A 79 13.50 -13.91 0.98
C PRO A 79 12.77 -13.47 -0.29
N ASP A 80 11.58 -14.02 -0.56
CA ASP A 80 10.83 -13.62 -1.76
C ASP A 80 10.30 -12.20 -1.60
N PHE A 81 9.81 -11.86 -0.40
CA PHE A 81 9.39 -10.50 -0.11
C PHE A 81 10.58 -9.53 -0.16
N ARG A 82 11.76 -9.97 0.30
CA ARG A 82 12.99 -9.16 0.21
C ARG A 82 13.28 -8.77 -1.24
N ALA A 83 13.17 -9.72 -2.17
CA ALA A 83 13.43 -9.42 -3.58
C ALA A 83 12.48 -8.36 -4.11
N LEU A 84 11.19 -8.45 -3.74
CA LEU A 84 10.21 -7.44 -4.13
C LEU A 84 10.53 -6.08 -3.51
N VAL A 85 10.86 -6.05 -2.21
CA VAL A 85 11.21 -4.80 -1.53
C VAL A 85 12.44 -4.16 -2.16
N ASP A 86 13.47 -4.95 -2.47
CA ASP A 86 14.68 -4.43 -3.11
C ASP A 86 14.35 -3.78 -4.46
N SER A 87 13.46 -4.38 -5.24
CA SER A 87 13.03 -3.78 -6.52
C SER A 87 12.29 -2.47 -6.30
N MET A 88 11.50 -2.37 -5.26
CA MET A 88 10.77 -1.13 -4.94
C MET A 88 11.71 -0.05 -4.39
N VAL A 89 12.77 -0.44 -3.67
CA VAL A 89 13.80 0.50 -3.23
C VAL A 89 14.52 1.08 -4.47
N GLU A 90 14.89 0.21 -5.41
CA GLU A 90 15.54 0.63 -6.64
C GLU A 90 14.65 1.58 -7.46
N ALA A 91 13.34 1.35 -7.44
CA ALA A 91 12.37 2.18 -8.14
C ALA A 91 12.02 3.48 -7.38
N GLY A 92 12.53 3.67 -6.16
CA GLY A 92 12.24 4.86 -5.36
C GLY A 92 10.89 4.86 -4.67
N ILE A 93 10.18 3.72 -4.67
CA ILE A 93 8.86 3.61 -4.02
C ILE A 93 9.01 3.44 -2.51
N VAL A 94 10.05 2.69 -2.09
CA VAL A 94 10.31 2.31 -0.71
C VAL A 94 11.72 2.76 -0.34
N ARG A 95 11.95 3.07 0.91
CA ARG A 95 13.29 3.35 1.41
C ARG A 95 13.50 2.73 2.79
N PRO A 96 14.74 2.31 3.12
CA PRO A 96 15.05 1.99 4.52
C PRO A 96 14.83 3.23 5.38
N TRP A 97 14.28 3.03 6.56
CA TRP A 97 14.01 4.14 7.47
C TRP A 97 14.90 4.07 8.71
N THR A 98 14.69 3.09 9.58
CA THR A 98 15.50 2.98 10.80
C THR A 98 15.45 1.55 11.36
N ASP A 99 16.54 1.14 11.98
CA ASP A 99 16.57 -0.10 12.76
C ASP A 99 16.56 0.19 14.27
N THR A 100 16.45 1.45 14.68
CA THR A 100 16.67 1.84 16.08
C THR A 100 15.63 2.86 16.50
N PHE A 101 15.03 2.63 17.67
CA PHE A 101 14.11 3.56 18.30
C PHE A 101 14.59 3.97 19.68
N HIS A 102 14.34 5.20 20.04
CA HIS A 102 14.45 5.64 21.41
C HIS A 102 13.29 5.08 22.21
N VAL A 103 13.59 4.57 23.39
CA VAL A 103 12.58 3.97 24.28
C VAL A 103 12.27 4.97 25.39
N HIS A 104 11.00 5.26 25.57
CA HIS A 104 10.52 6.13 26.63
C HIS A 104 9.68 5.32 27.61
N ASN A 105 9.84 5.63 28.88
CA ASN A 105 9.02 5.05 29.93
C ASN A 105 8.65 6.17 30.92
N GLU A 106 7.36 6.29 31.17
CA GLU A 106 6.83 7.29 32.11
C GLU A 106 7.35 8.71 31.83
N GLY A 107 7.44 9.07 30.53
CA GLY A 107 7.84 10.41 30.12
C GLY A 107 9.34 10.66 30.07
N SER A 108 10.15 9.67 30.38
CA SER A 108 11.61 9.80 30.32
C SER A 108 12.21 8.84 29.33
N MET A 109 13.24 9.27 28.61
CA MET A 109 13.98 8.40 27.73
C MET A 109 14.85 7.45 28.55
N VAL A 110 14.63 6.15 28.40
CA VAL A 110 15.34 5.14 29.20
C VAL A 110 16.38 4.37 28.36
N GLY A 111 16.47 4.62 27.05
CA GLY A 111 17.47 3.97 26.24
C GLY A 111 17.13 3.92 24.77
N VAL A 112 17.86 3.05 24.08
CA VAL A 112 17.72 2.84 22.64
C VAL A 112 17.55 1.34 22.40
N LYS A 113 16.69 0.96 21.48
CA LYS A 113 16.47 -0.44 21.12
C LYS A 113 16.67 -0.62 19.63
N THR A 114 17.58 -1.52 19.27
CA THR A 114 17.84 -1.89 17.88
C THR A 114 17.07 -3.16 17.54
N GLY A 115 16.54 -3.21 16.33
CA GLY A 115 15.79 -4.36 15.83
C GLY A 115 15.92 -4.45 14.31
N PRO A 116 14.98 -5.11 13.65
CA PRO A 116 15.06 -5.22 12.18
C PRO A 116 14.92 -3.85 11.53
N MET A 117 15.50 -3.70 10.34
CA MET A 117 15.34 -2.48 9.55
C MET A 117 13.85 -2.29 9.24
N ARG A 118 13.35 -1.09 9.50
CA ARG A 118 12.00 -0.70 9.10
C ARG A 118 12.08 0.07 7.80
N TYR A 119 11.11 -0.20 6.95
CA TYR A 119 11.02 0.42 5.63
C TYR A 119 9.79 1.33 5.59
N ALA A 120 9.93 2.44 4.91
CA ALA A 120 8.85 3.40 4.72
C ALA A 120 8.74 3.75 3.24
N ALA A 121 7.73 4.52 2.89
CA ALA A 121 7.54 4.95 1.51
C ALA A 121 7.47 6.48 1.47
N PRO A 122 8.34 7.15 0.69
CA PRO A 122 8.30 8.61 0.60
C PRO A 122 6.94 9.17 0.17
N GLY A 123 6.20 8.44 -0.65
CA GLY A 123 4.84 8.83 -1.07
C GLY A 123 3.74 8.30 -0.16
N GLY A 124 4.08 7.77 1.02
CA GLY A 124 3.15 7.09 1.91
C GLY A 124 3.03 5.62 1.57
N LEU A 125 2.66 4.80 2.55
CA LEU A 125 2.58 3.34 2.31
C LEU A 125 1.53 2.97 1.27
N ARG A 126 0.50 3.80 1.07
CA ARG A 126 -0.46 3.59 -0.01
C ARG A 126 0.24 3.50 -1.37
N SER A 127 1.32 4.26 -1.57
CA SER A 127 2.01 4.26 -2.86
C SER A 127 2.58 2.88 -3.22
N ILE A 128 2.88 2.06 -2.22
CA ILE A 128 3.30 0.67 -2.45
C ILE A 128 2.15 -0.11 -3.07
N VAL A 129 0.97 -0.02 -2.48
CA VAL A 129 -0.21 -0.74 -2.98
C VAL A 129 -0.58 -0.25 -4.37
N GLU A 130 -0.52 1.06 -4.60
CA GLU A 130 -0.79 1.64 -5.93
C GLU A 130 0.22 1.16 -6.96
N HIS A 131 1.48 1.07 -6.60
CA HIS A 131 2.53 0.54 -7.47
C HIS A 131 2.24 -0.92 -7.85
N LEU A 132 1.90 -1.73 -6.85
CA LEU A 132 1.59 -3.15 -7.09
C LEU A 132 0.28 -3.32 -7.87
N ALA A 133 -0.63 -2.36 -7.78
CA ALA A 133 -1.92 -2.41 -8.50
C ALA A 133 -1.79 -1.99 -9.97
N SER A 134 -0.61 -1.58 -10.41
CA SER A 134 -0.40 -1.11 -11.78
C SER A 134 -0.84 -2.16 -12.80
N GLY A 135 -1.71 -1.75 -13.73
CA GLY A 135 -2.23 -2.65 -14.76
C GLY A 135 -3.41 -3.50 -14.33
N ILE A 136 -3.88 -3.38 -13.07
CA ILE A 136 -5.08 -4.08 -12.60
C ILE A 136 -6.29 -3.17 -12.78
N GLU A 137 -7.37 -3.76 -13.33
CA GLU A 137 -8.62 -3.02 -13.47
C GLU A 137 -9.29 -2.85 -12.10
N UNK A 138 -9.52 -1.78 -11.68
CA UNK A 138 -10.08 -1.46 -10.42
C UNK A 138 -11.36 -0.77 -10.62
N UNK A 139 -12.14 -1.02 -9.91
CA UNK A 139 -13.38 -0.37 -9.91
C UNK A 139 -13.75 -0.07 -8.58
#